data_7b7cb4042a63ca28bf3f758509eae555
#
_entry.id   7b7cb4042a63ca28bf3f758509eae555
#
_cell.length_a   1.000
_cell.length_b   1.000
_cell.length_c   1.000
_cell.angle_alpha   90.00
_cell.angle_beta   90.00
_cell.angle_gamma   90.00
#
_symmetry.space_group_name_H-M   'P 1'
#
loop_
_entity.id
_entity.type
_entity.pdbx_description
1 polymer ?
#
loop_
_entity_poly.entity_id
_entity_poly.type
_entity_poly.pdbx_seq_one_letter_code
_entity_poly.pdbx_strand_id
1 'polypeptide(L)'
;MSRSNNLKDGAARAPHRSLLKGLGFISEEMDRPIIGIANSFNEIIPGHVHLQTLVQAVKDGIRNAGGVPMEFNTIGICDGLAMNHIGMKYSLVTRQLIADSVEAVAMATPFDAIVFIPNCDKVVPGMLMAAARLNIPSIFISGGAMLAGVYKGKKVGLSNVFEAVGQYEAGLITKKELNTVEDLACPTCGSCAGMYTANTMNCLTEALGMGLPGNGTVPAVFSERLRLAKKAGMQILEVLKADLRPSDIMTKKAFENAVAVDMALGGSSNTALHLPAIAHEAGVDLTLDDFNEIAKKTPQLCKLSPSGEYFIEDLYRAGGVTGVMKRLYENGRLNADEKTVALRTQGELAKDAYINDDDVIKPWDKPAYTTGGIAVLKGNLAEDGCVVKEGAVDKEMLVHTGPAKVFNSEEDTIKAMREKKIVAGDVVVIRYEGPKGGPGMREMLAPTATIAGMGLEKDVALITDGRFSGATRGASIGHVSPEAAAGGTIAIVQDGDIIEIDIPNRKINVKLSDEEIARRKAELKPYEPNVKGYLKRYAAHVSSAASGAIYIE
;
A
#
# COMPACT_ATOMS: atom_id res chain seq x y z
N MET A 1 -2.57 34.65 -6.18
CA MET A 1 -1.75 35.22 -5.07
C MET A 1 -1.03 34.06 -4.39
N SER A 2 0.26 34.24 -4.08
CA SER A 2 1.06 33.25 -3.32
C SER A 2 0.43 33.04 -1.94
N ARG A 3 0.24 31.79 -1.50
CA ARG A 3 -0.33 31.48 -0.19
C ARG A 3 0.55 32.02 0.95
N SER A 4 1.89 31.94 0.76
CA SER A 4 2.86 32.41 1.75
C SER A 4 2.84 33.93 1.95
N ASN A 5 2.14 34.70 1.09
CA ASN A 5 1.93 36.14 1.33
C ASN A 5 1.16 36.40 2.63
N ASN A 6 0.37 35.43 3.11
CA ASN A 6 -0.26 35.50 4.44
C ASN A 6 0.76 35.57 5.60
N LEU A 7 2.03 35.24 5.36
CA LEU A 7 3.14 35.37 6.32
C LEU A 7 4.06 36.56 6.01
N LYS A 8 4.06 37.06 4.78
CA LYS A 8 5.15 37.92 4.30
C LYS A 8 4.68 39.32 3.89
N ASP A 9 3.46 39.48 3.37
CA ASP A 9 3.06 40.69 2.67
C ASP A 9 2.41 41.73 3.57
N GLY A 10 2.79 42.99 3.34
CA GLY A 10 2.26 44.15 4.02
C GLY A 10 2.76 44.39 5.44
N ALA A 11 2.45 45.58 5.98
CA ALA A 11 2.90 46.01 7.31
C ALA A 11 2.35 45.15 8.46
N ALA A 12 1.11 44.65 8.32
CA ALA A 12 0.45 43.80 9.32
C ALA A 12 1.16 42.45 9.52
N ARG A 13 2.01 42.05 8.58
CA ARG A 13 2.80 40.79 8.65
C ARG A 13 4.23 40.98 9.19
N ALA A 14 4.59 42.17 9.66
CA ALA A 14 5.86 42.43 10.30
C ALA A 14 6.16 41.47 11.47
N PRO A 15 5.21 41.13 12.40
CA PRO A 15 5.47 40.11 13.42
C PRO A 15 5.81 38.72 12.86
N HIS A 16 5.10 38.28 11.82
CA HIS A 16 5.35 36.97 11.15
C HIS A 16 6.74 36.97 10.52
N ARG A 17 7.12 38.02 9.77
CA ARG A 17 8.47 38.16 9.21
C ARG A 17 9.57 38.20 10.27
N SER A 18 9.27 38.78 11.43
CA SER A 18 10.21 38.74 12.56
C SER A 18 10.48 37.32 13.03
N LEU A 19 9.43 36.48 13.11
CA LEU A 19 9.59 35.06 13.44
C LEU A 19 10.35 34.29 12.35
N LEU A 20 10.08 34.53 11.06
CA LEU A 20 10.84 33.94 9.96
C LEU A 20 12.32 34.34 10.03
N LYS A 21 12.63 35.60 10.35
CA LYS A 21 14.02 36.04 10.58
C LYS A 21 14.66 35.34 11.79
N GLY A 22 13.89 35.05 12.84
CA GLY A 22 14.32 34.23 13.97
C GLY A 22 14.68 32.79 13.58
N LEU A 23 14.16 32.28 12.46
CA LEU A 23 14.55 31.00 11.85
C LEU A 23 15.75 31.12 10.90
N GLY A 24 16.32 32.32 10.72
CA GLY A 24 17.47 32.57 9.86
C GLY A 24 17.13 33.05 8.44
N PHE A 25 15.84 33.37 8.15
CA PHE A 25 15.47 33.93 6.84
C PHE A 25 16.09 35.33 6.66
N ILE A 26 16.65 35.58 5.49
CA ILE A 26 17.10 36.91 5.07
C ILE A 26 16.01 37.66 4.31
N SER A 27 16.16 38.97 4.17
CA SER A 27 15.13 39.80 3.54
C SER A 27 14.85 39.42 2.08
N GLU A 28 15.88 38.99 1.36
CA GLU A 28 15.80 38.58 -0.05
C GLU A 28 15.03 37.25 -0.25
N GLU A 29 14.81 36.48 0.80
CA GLU A 29 14.00 35.26 0.77
C GLU A 29 12.50 35.54 0.94
N MET A 30 12.14 36.72 1.45
CA MET A 30 10.74 37.09 1.68
C MET A 30 9.94 37.21 0.37
N ASP A 31 10.62 37.49 -0.74
CA ASP A 31 9.97 37.62 -2.06
C ASP A 31 9.84 36.27 -2.79
N ARG A 32 10.45 35.21 -2.24
CA ARG A 32 10.46 33.87 -2.85
C ARG A 32 9.30 33.01 -2.34
N PRO A 33 8.84 32.03 -3.15
CA PRO A 33 7.84 31.07 -2.69
C PRO A 33 8.40 30.18 -1.56
N ILE A 34 7.58 29.92 -0.55
CA ILE A 34 7.89 29.02 0.56
C ILE A 34 7.36 27.64 0.24
N ILE A 35 8.26 26.66 0.14
CA ILE A 35 7.96 25.27 -0.20
C ILE A 35 8.04 24.42 1.07
N GLY A 36 6.90 23.85 1.47
CA GLY A 36 6.84 22.87 2.55
C GLY A 36 7.51 21.55 2.16
N ILE A 37 8.16 20.89 3.11
CA ILE A 37 8.66 19.51 2.94
C ILE A 37 8.08 18.69 4.07
N ALA A 38 7.12 17.83 3.74
CA ALA A 38 6.55 16.87 4.67
C ALA A 38 7.43 15.61 4.69
N ASN A 39 8.22 15.44 5.75
CA ASN A 39 9.19 14.37 5.90
C ASN A 39 8.71 13.33 6.92
N SER A 40 8.82 12.05 6.60
CA SER A 40 8.51 10.96 7.52
C SER A 40 9.75 10.30 8.13
N PHE A 41 10.90 10.98 8.13
CA PHE A 41 12.12 10.50 8.75
C PHE A 41 11.90 10.04 10.19
N ASN A 42 12.46 8.91 10.52
CA ASN A 42 12.68 8.42 11.89
C ASN A 42 13.79 7.35 11.88
N GLU A 43 14.31 7.02 13.07
CA GLU A 43 15.40 6.05 13.24
C GLU A 43 14.92 4.61 13.47
N ILE A 44 13.60 4.38 13.55
CA ILE A 44 13.00 3.09 13.87
C ILE A 44 12.52 2.31 12.65
N ILE A 45 12.47 2.92 11.47
CA ILE A 45 12.01 2.28 10.24
C ILE A 45 13.18 2.18 9.26
N PRO A 46 13.60 0.97 8.84
CA PRO A 46 14.68 0.82 7.86
C PRO A 46 14.45 1.59 6.56
N GLY A 47 13.18 1.73 6.15
CA GLY A 47 12.76 2.51 4.99
C GLY A 47 12.85 4.03 5.17
N HIS A 48 13.05 4.55 6.39
CA HIS A 48 12.99 5.97 6.69
C HIS A 48 14.29 6.56 7.25
N VAL A 49 15.20 5.73 7.73
CA VAL A 49 16.44 6.16 8.38
C VAL A 49 17.33 7.04 7.51
N HIS A 50 17.25 6.93 6.18
CA HIS A 50 18.02 7.69 5.20
C HIS A 50 17.29 8.93 4.65
N LEU A 51 16.03 9.17 5.02
CA LEU A 51 15.22 10.25 4.42
C LEU A 51 15.80 11.65 4.67
N GLN A 52 16.56 11.86 5.75
CA GLN A 52 17.24 13.14 5.97
C GLN A 52 18.22 13.47 4.84
N THR A 53 18.91 12.46 4.29
CA THR A 53 19.81 12.67 3.15
C THR A 53 19.03 13.08 1.89
N LEU A 54 17.85 12.47 1.66
CA LEU A 54 16.98 12.87 0.56
C LEU A 54 16.45 14.29 0.75
N VAL A 55 16.04 14.65 1.95
CA VAL A 55 15.55 16.00 2.27
C VAL A 55 16.59 17.05 1.92
N GLN A 56 17.87 16.83 2.22
CA GLN A 56 18.91 17.79 1.83
C GLN A 56 18.99 17.96 0.31
N ALA A 57 18.93 16.88 -0.45
CA ALA A 57 18.90 16.94 -1.92
C ALA A 57 17.66 17.70 -2.45
N VAL A 58 16.49 17.48 -1.84
CA VAL A 58 15.26 18.24 -2.16
C VAL A 58 15.43 19.71 -1.85
N LYS A 59 15.95 20.07 -0.67
CA LYS A 59 16.22 21.47 -0.28
C LYS A 59 17.17 22.16 -1.25
N ASP A 60 18.22 21.47 -1.70
CA ASP A 60 19.15 21.98 -2.71
C ASP A 60 18.44 22.24 -4.04
N GLY A 61 17.56 21.33 -4.46
CA GLY A 61 16.74 21.49 -5.66
C GLY A 61 15.83 22.72 -5.58
N ILE A 62 15.12 22.88 -4.46
CA ILE A 62 14.22 24.03 -4.22
C ILE A 62 15.00 25.34 -4.25
N ARG A 63 16.14 25.42 -3.56
CA ARG A 63 16.99 26.63 -3.54
C ARG A 63 17.53 26.97 -4.93
N ASN A 64 18.00 25.96 -5.68
CA ASN A 64 18.51 26.15 -7.04
C ASN A 64 17.40 26.69 -8.00
N ALA A 65 16.14 26.36 -7.75
CA ALA A 65 15.00 26.84 -8.53
C ALA A 65 14.40 28.15 -8.00
N GLY A 66 15.01 28.74 -6.94
CA GLY A 66 14.62 30.06 -6.40
C GLY A 66 13.55 30.03 -5.32
N GLY A 67 13.20 28.85 -4.78
CA GLY A 67 12.28 28.71 -3.65
C GLY A 67 12.99 28.69 -2.30
N VAL A 68 12.22 28.76 -1.21
CA VAL A 68 12.70 28.64 0.17
C VAL A 68 12.09 27.39 0.80
N PRO A 69 12.90 26.38 1.14
CA PRO A 69 12.40 25.14 1.72
C PRO A 69 12.16 25.27 3.23
N MET A 70 11.01 24.77 3.71
CA MET A 70 10.71 24.60 5.13
C MET A 70 10.26 23.15 5.40
N GLU A 71 11.02 22.45 6.22
CA GLU A 71 10.75 21.05 6.58
C GLU A 71 9.94 20.95 7.85
N PHE A 72 9.00 19.99 7.86
CA PHE A 72 8.32 19.51 9.06
C PHE A 72 8.16 17.99 8.99
N ASN A 73 7.98 17.34 10.14
CA ASN A 73 7.91 15.90 10.21
C ASN A 73 6.50 15.39 10.51
N THR A 74 6.21 14.19 10.00
CA THR A 74 5.09 13.36 10.42
C THR A 74 5.59 11.99 10.90
N ILE A 75 4.67 11.21 11.49
CA ILE A 75 4.97 9.90 12.06
C ILE A 75 5.04 8.81 10.99
N GLY A 76 5.53 7.62 11.39
CA GLY A 76 5.46 6.39 10.60
C GLY A 76 5.60 5.17 11.50
N ILE A 77 5.05 4.04 11.05
CA ILE A 77 5.22 2.72 11.67
C ILE A 77 5.76 1.76 10.61
N CYS A 78 6.67 0.88 11.00
CA CYS A 78 7.17 -0.21 10.17
C CYS A 78 6.26 -1.43 10.34
N ASP A 79 5.55 -1.83 9.29
CA ASP A 79 4.70 -3.02 9.32
C ASP A 79 5.51 -4.29 9.61
N GLY A 80 6.72 -4.41 9.07
CA GLY A 80 7.59 -5.54 9.31
C GLY A 80 7.99 -5.70 10.79
N LEU A 81 8.30 -4.59 11.49
CA LEU A 81 8.61 -4.61 12.93
C LEU A 81 7.36 -4.83 13.77
N ALA A 82 6.19 -4.39 13.29
CA ALA A 82 4.91 -4.54 14.00
C ALA A 82 4.26 -5.91 13.77
N MET A 83 4.73 -6.70 12.82
CA MET A 83 4.15 -7.98 12.43
C MET A 83 4.14 -9.00 13.58
N ASN A 84 3.08 -9.81 13.67
CA ASN A 84 2.90 -10.91 14.64
C ASN A 84 2.83 -10.48 16.11
N HIS A 85 2.53 -9.20 16.41
CA HIS A 85 2.24 -8.72 17.76
C HIS A 85 1.25 -7.56 17.76
N ILE A 86 0.82 -7.10 18.92
CA ILE A 86 -0.21 -6.06 19.11
C ILE A 86 0.11 -4.74 18.36
N GLY A 87 1.38 -4.46 18.11
CA GLY A 87 1.83 -3.27 17.35
C GLY A 87 1.22 -3.20 15.96
N MET A 88 0.88 -4.33 15.34
CA MET A 88 0.29 -4.35 14.00
C MET A 88 -1.08 -3.68 13.92
N LYS A 89 -1.84 -3.62 15.00
CA LYS A 89 -3.10 -2.86 15.11
C LYS A 89 -2.89 -1.35 14.99
N TYR A 90 -1.67 -0.85 15.26
CA TYR A 90 -1.35 0.57 15.15
C TYR A 90 -0.85 0.99 13.76
N SER A 91 -0.60 0.05 12.85
CA SER A 91 -0.10 0.39 11.52
C SER A 91 -1.13 1.16 10.68
N LEU A 92 -2.26 0.54 10.32
CA LEU A 92 -3.26 1.17 9.44
C LEU A 92 -3.82 2.47 10.02
N VAL A 93 -4.04 2.51 11.33
CA VAL A 93 -4.60 3.71 11.97
C VAL A 93 -3.72 4.96 11.83
N THR A 94 -2.41 4.78 11.61
CA THR A 94 -1.49 5.90 11.38
C THR A 94 -1.69 6.56 10.02
N ARG A 95 -2.29 5.88 9.04
CA ARG A 95 -2.61 6.48 7.75
C ARG A 95 -3.46 7.74 7.91
N GLN A 96 -4.49 7.69 8.77
CA GLN A 96 -5.33 8.85 9.09
C GLN A 96 -4.55 9.92 9.87
N LEU A 97 -3.80 9.53 10.91
CA LEU A 97 -2.97 10.47 11.68
C LEU A 97 -1.95 11.21 10.83
N ILE A 98 -1.35 10.52 9.85
CA ILE A 98 -0.41 11.13 8.92
C ILE A 98 -1.14 12.18 8.07
N ALA A 99 -2.28 11.82 7.48
CA ALA A 99 -3.08 12.75 6.69
C ALA A 99 -3.47 13.98 7.52
N ASP A 100 -4.04 13.78 8.70
CA ASP A 100 -4.49 14.83 9.60
C ASP A 100 -3.34 15.73 10.09
N SER A 101 -2.20 15.14 10.47
CA SER A 101 -1.05 15.91 10.96
C SER A 101 -0.42 16.79 9.89
N VAL A 102 -0.30 16.28 8.67
CA VAL A 102 0.24 17.04 7.54
C VAL A 102 -0.71 18.15 7.14
N GLU A 103 -2.00 17.85 7.05
CA GLU A 103 -3.04 18.85 6.78
C GLU A 103 -3.01 19.98 7.81
N ALA A 104 -3.00 19.64 9.10
CA ALA A 104 -3.00 20.63 10.19
C ALA A 104 -1.81 21.60 10.10
N VAL A 105 -0.60 21.08 9.85
CA VAL A 105 0.61 21.91 9.70
C VAL A 105 0.53 22.78 8.44
N ALA A 106 0.13 22.22 7.30
CA ALA A 106 0.08 22.94 6.03
C ALA A 106 -1.05 23.97 5.95
N MET A 107 -2.13 23.78 6.73
CA MET A 107 -3.19 24.79 6.87
C MET A 107 -2.78 25.91 7.81
N ALA A 108 -2.08 25.59 8.90
CA ALA A 108 -1.57 26.58 9.85
C ALA A 108 -0.40 27.40 9.26
N THR A 109 0.43 26.76 8.42
CA THR A 109 1.58 27.39 7.77
C THR A 109 1.34 27.41 6.26
N PRO A 110 0.94 28.55 5.68
CA PRO A 110 0.47 28.60 4.28
C PRO A 110 1.63 28.50 3.28
N PHE A 111 2.15 27.27 3.08
CA PHE A 111 3.10 26.97 2.01
C PHE A 111 2.49 27.22 0.62
N ASP A 112 3.32 27.61 -0.34
CA ASP A 112 2.89 27.78 -1.74
C ASP A 112 2.79 26.45 -2.48
N ALA A 113 3.66 25.50 -2.13
CA ALA A 113 3.65 24.14 -2.63
C ALA A 113 4.27 23.20 -1.59
N ILE A 114 4.11 21.87 -1.76
CA ILE A 114 4.66 20.87 -0.83
C ILE A 114 5.36 19.74 -1.59
N VAL A 115 6.54 19.34 -1.07
CA VAL A 115 7.21 18.08 -1.41
C VAL A 115 6.95 17.07 -0.31
N PHE A 116 6.39 15.92 -0.65
CA PHE A 116 6.12 14.82 0.26
C PHE A 116 7.22 13.76 0.17
N ILE A 117 7.74 13.32 1.31
CA ILE A 117 8.83 12.33 1.39
C ILE A 117 8.40 11.13 2.23
N PRO A 118 7.57 10.22 1.66
CA PRO A 118 7.17 8.97 2.29
C PRO A 118 8.08 7.82 1.91
N ASN A 119 7.88 6.62 2.54
CA ASN A 119 8.43 5.37 1.99
C ASN A 119 7.69 4.09 2.42
N CYS A 120 7.04 4.03 3.59
CA CYS A 120 6.41 2.82 4.12
C CYS A 120 4.91 2.73 3.84
N ASP A 121 4.36 1.56 4.10
CA ASP A 121 3.04 1.03 3.73
C ASP A 121 1.89 2.00 3.95
N LYS A 122 1.82 2.64 5.10
CA LYS A 122 0.72 3.54 5.48
C LYS A 122 1.08 5.02 5.37
N VAL A 123 2.39 5.30 5.28
CA VAL A 123 2.90 6.67 5.13
C VAL A 123 2.62 7.20 3.72
N VAL A 124 2.87 6.39 2.69
CA VAL A 124 2.60 6.78 1.30
C VAL A 124 1.13 7.13 1.09
N PRO A 125 0.16 6.25 1.38
CA PRO A 125 -1.25 6.59 1.22
C PRO A 125 -1.72 7.71 2.15
N GLY A 126 -1.23 7.80 3.38
CA GLY A 126 -1.56 8.89 4.29
C GLY A 126 -1.13 10.26 3.76
N MET A 127 0.06 10.36 3.18
CA MET A 127 0.53 11.59 2.54
C MET A 127 -0.23 11.90 1.23
N LEU A 128 -0.62 10.89 0.43
CA LEU A 128 -1.45 11.09 -0.76
C LEU A 128 -2.85 11.62 -0.39
N MET A 129 -3.44 11.10 0.70
CA MET A 129 -4.70 11.62 1.25
C MET A 129 -4.54 13.09 1.67
N ALA A 130 -3.45 13.44 2.38
CA ALA A 130 -3.17 14.82 2.76
C ALA A 130 -3.01 15.73 1.55
N ALA A 131 -2.30 15.29 0.50
CA ALA A 131 -2.12 16.07 -0.73
C ALA A 131 -3.47 16.33 -1.42
N ALA A 132 -4.36 15.32 -1.48
CA ALA A 132 -5.69 15.45 -2.04
C ALA A 132 -6.54 16.48 -1.26
N ARG A 133 -6.58 16.39 0.07
CA ARG A 133 -7.30 17.34 0.95
C ARG A 133 -6.80 18.78 0.81
N LEU A 134 -5.48 18.96 0.84
CA LEU A 134 -4.85 20.27 0.77
C LEU A 134 -5.05 20.94 -0.59
N ASN A 135 -5.05 20.14 -1.65
CA ASN A 135 -5.20 20.56 -3.03
C ASN A 135 -4.34 21.79 -3.42
N ILE A 136 -3.09 21.78 -3.01
CA ILE A 136 -2.06 22.76 -3.40
C ILE A 136 -0.99 22.06 -4.25
N PRO A 137 -0.24 22.78 -5.10
CA PRO A 137 0.81 22.18 -5.92
C PRO A 137 1.70 21.26 -5.10
N SER A 138 1.82 20.00 -5.51
CA SER A 138 2.44 18.94 -4.70
C SER A 138 3.22 17.97 -5.59
N ILE A 139 4.33 17.43 -5.04
CA ILE A 139 5.13 16.39 -5.69
C ILE A 139 5.60 15.38 -4.64
N PHE A 140 5.73 14.13 -5.03
CA PHE A 140 6.21 13.04 -4.18
C PHE A 140 7.61 12.59 -4.60
N ILE A 141 8.44 12.31 -3.61
CA ILE A 141 9.71 11.61 -3.75
C ILE A 141 9.83 10.54 -2.66
N SER A 142 9.60 9.30 -3.02
CA SER A 142 9.69 8.17 -2.11
C SER A 142 11.14 7.86 -1.72
N GLY A 143 11.32 7.25 -0.54
CA GLY A 143 12.66 6.85 -0.07
C GLY A 143 13.34 5.80 -0.92
N GLY A 144 12.58 4.97 -1.64
CA GLY A 144 13.05 3.86 -2.46
C GLY A 144 13.19 2.54 -1.71
N ALA A 145 13.28 1.45 -2.46
CA ALA A 145 13.40 0.10 -1.95
C ALA A 145 14.84 -0.21 -1.49
N MET A 146 14.97 -1.09 -0.47
CA MET A 146 16.25 -1.71 -0.18
C MET A 146 16.65 -2.70 -1.29
N LEU A 147 17.93 -3.03 -1.38
CA LEU A 147 18.40 -4.13 -2.23
C LEU A 147 18.00 -5.48 -1.64
N ALA A 148 17.83 -6.48 -2.47
CA ALA A 148 17.71 -7.85 -2.01
C ALA A 148 19.05 -8.36 -1.49
N GLY A 149 19.02 -9.20 -0.46
CA GLY A 149 20.18 -9.98 -0.04
C GLY A 149 20.49 -11.14 -0.99
N VAL A 150 21.58 -11.84 -0.74
CA VAL A 150 21.93 -13.04 -1.50
C VAL A 150 22.32 -14.16 -0.56
N TYR A 151 21.64 -15.31 -0.65
CA TYR A 151 21.95 -16.53 0.10
C TYR A 151 22.01 -17.74 -0.84
N LYS A 152 23.10 -18.48 -0.81
CA LYS A 152 23.34 -19.66 -1.70
C LYS A 152 23.08 -19.35 -3.19
N GLY A 153 23.50 -18.17 -3.64
CA GLY A 153 23.35 -17.74 -5.05
C GLY A 153 21.94 -17.27 -5.44
N LYS A 154 20.98 -17.24 -4.51
CA LYS A 154 19.61 -16.75 -4.75
C LYS A 154 19.38 -15.44 -4.02
N LYS A 155 18.58 -14.56 -4.63
CA LYS A 155 18.11 -13.34 -3.96
C LYS A 155 17.16 -13.70 -2.83
N VAL A 156 17.30 -13.00 -1.71
CA VAL A 156 16.47 -13.16 -0.51
C VAL A 156 16.04 -11.79 0.02
N GLY A 157 14.88 -11.75 0.65
CA GLY A 157 14.35 -10.58 1.32
C GLY A 157 13.66 -10.97 2.63
N LEU A 158 12.98 -10.03 3.28
CA LEU A 158 12.34 -10.24 4.58
C LEU A 158 11.37 -11.43 4.60
N SER A 159 10.59 -11.67 3.54
CA SER A 159 9.69 -12.83 3.46
C SER A 159 10.43 -14.16 3.60
N ASN A 160 11.63 -14.26 3.07
CA ASN A 160 12.44 -15.47 3.17
C ASN A 160 12.92 -15.72 4.61
N VAL A 161 13.05 -14.68 5.43
CA VAL A 161 13.33 -14.85 6.87
C VAL A 161 12.13 -15.46 7.58
N PHE A 162 10.90 -15.01 7.29
CA PHE A 162 9.69 -15.63 7.85
C PHE A 162 9.56 -17.11 7.42
N GLU A 163 9.83 -17.41 6.15
CA GLU A 163 9.86 -18.80 5.64
C GLU A 163 10.94 -19.63 6.37
N ALA A 164 12.14 -19.06 6.57
CA ALA A 164 13.24 -19.71 7.28
C ALA A 164 12.92 -20.00 8.76
N VAL A 165 12.15 -19.13 9.42
CA VAL A 165 11.65 -19.40 10.80
C VAL A 165 10.79 -20.66 10.79
N GLY A 166 9.81 -20.77 9.87
CA GLY A 166 8.97 -21.97 9.74
C GLY A 166 9.79 -23.24 9.44
N GLN A 167 10.78 -23.15 8.54
CA GLN A 167 11.69 -24.25 8.23
C GLN A 167 12.52 -24.69 9.45
N TYR A 168 12.99 -23.74 10.24
CA TYR A 168 13.72 -24.03 11.47
C TYR A 168 12.83 -24.70 12.53
N GLU A 169 11.60 -24.21 12.74
CA GLU A 169 10.65 -24.84 13.65
C GLU A 169 10.27 -26.27 13.22
N ALA A 170 10.22 -26.52 11.90
CA ALA A 170 10.01 -27.85 11.33
C ALA A 170 11.27 -28.74 11.34
N GLY A 171 12.43 -28.23 11.80
CA GLY A 171 13.68 -28.99 11.83
C GLY A 171 14.33 -29.20 10.45
N LEU A 172 13.92 -28.46 9.42
CA LEU A 172 14.42 -28.59 8.04
C LEU A 172 15.74 -27.82 7.81
N ILE A 173 16.02 -26.80 8.62
CA ILE A 173 17.27 -26.04 8.61
C ILE A 173 17.83 -25.91 10.02
N THR A 174 19.13 -25.67 10.09
CA THR A 174 19.84 -25.46 11.36
C THR A 174 19.68 -24.01 11.86
N LYS A 175 19.91 -23.78 13.16
CA LYS A 175 19.95 -22.41 13.72
C LYS A 175 21.01 -21.53 13.04
N LYS A 176 22.14 -22.11 12.62
CA LYS A 176 23.19 -21.40 11.88
C LYS A 176 22.70 -20.92 10.52
N GLU A 177 21.95 -21.74 9.80
CA GLU A 177 21.38 -21.35 8.50
C GLU A 177 20.33 -20.27 8.67
N LEU A 178 19.44 -20.36 9.68
CA LEU A 178 18.48 -19.31 10.01
C LEU A 178 19.20 -17.98 10.28
N ASN A 179 20.19 -17.96 11.16
CA ASN A 179 20.96 -16.74 11.46
C ASN A 179 21.65 -16.17 10.22
N THR A 180 22.13 -17.02 9.32
CA THR A 180 22.76 -16.56 8.07
C THR A 180 21.74 -15.87 7.15
N VAL A 181 20.53 -16.39 7.03
CA VAL A 181 19.47 -15.74 6.24
C VAL A 181 19.05 -14.43 6.89
N GLU A 182 18.93 -14.39 8.22
CA GLU A 182 18.63 -13.18 9.01
C GLU A 182 19.64 -12.07 8.73
N ASP A 183 20.94 -12.38 8.77
CA ASP A 183 22.01 -11.39 8.54
C ASP A 183 22.03 -10.85 7.10
N LEU A 184 21.62 -11.65 6.13
CA LEU A 184 21.77 -11.32 4.70
C LEU A 184 20.53 -10.71 4.05
N ALA A 185 19.33 -10.94 4.60
CA ALA A 185 18.06 -10.66 3.91
C ALA A 185 17.75 -9.16 3.72
N CYS A 186 18.23 -8.30 4.62
CA CYS A 186 17.98 -6.85 4.59
C CYS A 186 19.30 -6.06 4.58
N PRO A 187 20.04 -6.07 3.45
CA PRO A 187 21.43 -5.58 3.42
C PRO A 187 21.58 -4.05 3.41
N THR A 188 20.50 -3.30 3.14
CA THR A 188 20.54 -1.83 3.01
C THR A 188 19.34 -1.17 3.66
N CYS A 189 19.38 0.15 3.85
CA CYS A 189 18.18 0.94 4.11
C CYS A 189 17.24 0.93 2.90
N GLY A 190 16.00 1.31 3.11
CA GLY A 190 14.95 1.36 2.11
C GLY A 190 13.69 0.63 2.57
N SER A 191 12.59 0.76 1.82
CA SER A 191 11.40 -0.09 1.99
C SER A 191 11.74 -1.55 1.63
N CYS A 192 10.86 -2.50 1.92
CA CYS A 192 11.10 -3.91 1.61
C CYS A 192 11.56 -4.13 0.16
N ALA A 193 12.44 -5.12 -0.10
CA ALA A 193 13.01 -5.35 -1.43
C ALA A 193 11.99 -5.89 -2.46
N GLY A 194 10.91 -6.57 -2.02
CA GLY A 194 9.88 -7.17 -2.88
C GLY A 194 8.70 -6.24 -3.18
N MET A 195 7.76 -6.72 -4.00
CA MET A 195 6.51 -6.03 -4.35
C MET A 195 5.46 -6.25 -3.25
N TYR A 196 5.74 -5.70 -2.07
CA TYR A 196 4.82 -5.59 -0.95
C TYR A 196 4.12 -4.23 -0.97
N THR A 197 3.34 -3.92 0.06
CA THR A 197 2.49 -2.72 0.08
C THR A 197 3.27 -1.42 -0.09
N ALA A 198 4.41 -1.25 0.59
CA ALA A 198 5.23 -0.05 0.48
C ALA A 198 5.64 0.24 -0.97
N ASN A 199 6.26 -0.74 -1.64
CA ASN A 199 6.72 -0.57 -3.02
C ASN A 199 5.57 -0.49 -4.01
N THR A 200 4.49 -1.24 -3.80
CA THR A 200 3.28 -1.09 -4.60
C THR A 200 2.80 0.36 -4.55
N MET A 201 2.61 0.93 -3.35
CA MET A 201 2.14 2.31 -3.22
C MET A 201 3.14 3.34 -3.76
N ASN A 202 4.46 3.11 -3.64
CA ASN A 202 5.49 3.94 -4.28
C ASN A 202 5.38 3.91 -5.81
N CYS A 203 5.16 2.74 -6.41
CA CYS A 203 4.94 2.58 -7.85
C CYS A 203 3.63 3.25 -8.29
N LEU A 204 2.55 3.08 -7.50
CA LEU A 204 1.26 3.68 -7.83
C LEU A 204 1.23 5.20 -7.66
N THR A 205 2.07 5.76 -6.78
CA THR A 205 2.29 7.22 -6.71
C THR A 205 2.85 7.77 -8.03
N GLU A 206 3.77 7.03 -8.66
CA GLU A 206 4.30 7.36 -9.99
C GLU A 206 3.24 7.17 -11.08
N ALA A 207 2.53 6.03 -11.07
CA ALA A 207 1.47 5.71 -12.03
C ALA A 207 0.26 6.67 -11.93
N LEU A 208 -0.04 7.19 -10.74
CA LEU A 208 -1.06 8.21 -10.53
C LEU A 208 -0.64 9.58 -11.08
N GLY A 209 0.65 9.78 -11.34
CA GLY A 209 1.20 11.04 -11.86
C GLY A 209 1.72 12.00 -10.77
N MET A 210 1.77 11.60 -9.50
CA MET A 210 2.21 12.43 -8.38
C MET A 210 3.71 12.35 -8.10
N GLY A 211 4.43 11.42 -8.71
CA GLY A 211 5.89 11.27 -8.64
C GLY A 211 6.54 11.34 -10.02
N LEU A 212 7.80 11.74 -10.08
CA LEU A 212 8.60 11.69 -11.31
C LEU A 212 8.91 10.24 -11.70
N PRO A 213 9.16 9.94 -12.99
CA PRO A 213 9.63 8.64 -13.44
C PRO A 213 10.82 8.13 -12.62
N GLY A 214 10.73 6.89 -12.15
CA GLY A 214 11.70 6.28 -11.24
C GLY A 214 11.37 6.43 -9.74
N ASN A 215 10.33 7.18 -9.41
CA ASN A 215 9.90 7.34 -8.01
C ASN A 215 9.66 6.00 -7.31
N GLY A 216 8.97 5.09 -7.99
CA GLY A 216 8.56 3.80 -7.41
C GLY A 216 9.68 2.76 -7.36
N THR A 217 10.72 2.86 -8.20
CA THR A 217 11.62 1.72 -8.43
C THR A 217 13.10 1.97 -8.23
N VAL A 218 13.60 3.21 -8.34
CA VAL A 218 15.03 3.50 -8.08
C VAL A 218 15.37 3.08 -6.65
N PRO A 219 16.38 2.20 -6.42
CA PRO A 219 16.74 1.77 -5.07
C PRO A 219 17.20 2.91 -4.17
N ALA A 220 16.95 2.77 -2.87
CA ALA A 220 17.24 3.78 -1.85
C ALA A 220 18.72 4.23 -1.82
N VAL A 221 19.63 3.27 -2.00
CA VAL A 221 21.09 3.49 -1.88
C VAL A 221 21.77 3.95 -3.17
N PHE A 222 21.02 4.04 -4.29
CA PHE A 222 21.59 4.46 -5.56
C PHE A 222 21.73 6.00 -5.61
N SER A 223 22.84 6.48 -6.16
CA SER A 223 23.06 7.93 -6.37
C SER A 223 21.95 8.57 -7.23
N GLU A 224 21.28 7.79 -8.07
CA GLU A 224 20.14 8.24 -8.85
C GLU A 224 18.95 8.66 -7.97
N ARG A 225 18.74 8.00 -6.82
CA ARG A 225 17.71 8.41 -5.84
C ARG A 225 17.95 9.85 -5.36
N LEU A 226 19.21 10.22 -5.09
CA LEU A 226 19.56 11.59 -4.70
C LEU A 226 19.38 12.58 -5.86
N ARG A 227 19.75 12.19 -7.09
CA ARG A 227 19.53 13.03 -8.28
C ARG A 227 18.04 13.24 -8.52
N LEU A 228 17.21 12.20 -8.34
CA LEU A 228 15.75 12.29 -8.48
C LEU A 228 15.16 13.20 -7.41
N ALA A 229 15.63 13.11 -6.15
CA ALA A 229 15.20 13.98 -5.07
C ALA A 229 15.52 15.46 -5.36
N LYS A 230 16.71 15.73 -5.88
CA LYS A 230 17.09 17.10 -6.29
C LYS A 230 16.24 17.61 -7.44
N LYS A 231 15.96 16.74 -8.44
CA LYS A 231 15.06 17.07 -9.55
C LYS A 231 13.63 17.35 -9.06
N ALA A 232 13.11 16.57 -8.12
CA ALA A 232 11.79 16.81 -7.53
C ALA A 232 11.73 18.15 -6.81
N GLY A 233 12.80 18.53 -6.09
CA GLY A 233 12.94 19.85 -5.47
C GLY A 233 12.99 21.01 -6.47
N MET A 234 13.53 20.81 -7.68
CA MET A 234 13.44 21.81 -8.75
C MET A 234 12.06 21.82 -9.41
N GLN A 235 11.53 20.63 -9.67
CA GLN A 235 10.25 20.45 -10.39
C GLN A 235 9.06 21.04 -9.65
N ILE A 236 9.04 21.02 -8.32
CA ILE A 236 7.92 21.60 -7.55
C ILE A 236 7.72 23.09 -7.85
N LEU A 237 8.77 23.85 -8.20
CA LEU A 237 8.65 25.25 -8.59
C LEU A 237 7.99 25.40 -9.97
N GLU A 238 8.24 24.48 -10.90
CA GLU A 238 7.55 24.45 -12.19
C GLU A 238 6.09 24.02 -12.04
N VAL A 239 5.81 23.03 -11.19
CA VAL A 239 4.44 22.61 -10.83
C VAL A 239 3.67 23.77 -10.21
N LEU A 240 4.31 24.54 -9.31
CA LEU A 240 3.74 25.75 -8.72
C LEU A 240 3.45 26.83 -9.77
N LYS A 241 4.39 27.09 -10.68
CA LYS A 241 4.20 28.07 -11.78
C LYS A 241 3.04 27.69 -12.70
N ALA A 242 2.88 26.40 -12.97
CA ALA A 242 1.78 25.87 -13.77
C ALA A 242 0.44 25.83 -13.02
N ASP A 243 0.43 26.14 -11.71
CA ASP A 243 -0.71 25.95 -10.78
C ASP A 243 -1.33 24.56 -10.91
N LEU A 244 -0.51 23.54 -11.17
CA LEU A 244 -0.96 22.15 -11.30
C LEU A 244 -1.17 21.55 -9.90
N ARG A 245 -2.41 21.20 -9.60
CA ARG A 245 -2.84 20.74 -8.27
C ARG A 245 -3.17 19.26 -8.27
N PRO A 246 -3.19 18.60 -7.09
CA PRO A 246 -3.64 17.22 -6.97
C PRO A 246 -4.97 16.92 -7.66
N SER A 247 -5.96 17.80 -7.60
CA SER A 247 -7.25 17.65 -8.29
C SER A 247 -7.16 17.61 -9.82
N ASP A 248 -6.10 18.19 -10.40
CA ASP A 248 -5.85 18.14 -11.84
C ASP A 248 -5.19 16.82 -12.29
N ILE A 249 -4.60 16.09 -11.35
CA ILE A 249 -3.83 14.87 -11.58
C ILE A 249 -4.59 13.65 -11.10
N MET A 250 -5.16 13.69 -9.89
CA MET A 250 -5.88 12.58 -9.25
C MET A 250 -7.30 12.45 -9.79
N THR A 251 -7.45 12.29 -11.09
CA THR A 251 -8.73 12.09 -11.78
C THR A 251 -9.16 10.63 -11.71
N LYS A 252 -10.42 10.31 -12.01
CA LYS A 252 -10.89 8.92 -12.12
C LYS A 252 -10.01 8.10 -13.08
N LYS A 253 -9.66 8.67 -14.24
CA LYS A 253 -8.80 8.01 -15.23
C LYS A 253 -7.37 7.79 -14.74
N ALA A 254 -6.82 8.70 -13.97
CA ALA A 254 -5.51 8.52 -13.34
C ALA A 254 -5.53 7.39 -12.30
N PHE A 255 -6.61 7.27 -11.51
CA PHE A 255 -6.81 6.13 -10.62
C PHE A 255 -6.98 4.82 -11.40
N GLU A 256 -7.71 4.81 -12.51
CA GLU A 256 -7.81 3.63 -13.38
C GLU A 256 -6.45 3.22 -13.94
N ASN A 257 -5.59 4.17 -14.32
CA ASN A 257 -4.20 3.89 -14.72
C ASN A 257 -3.38 3.29 -13.57
N ALA A 258 -3.52 3.84 -12.35
CA ALA A 258 -2.85 3.28 -11.18
C ALA A 258 -3.30 1.84 -10.91
N VAL A 259 -4.61 1.54 -10.98
CA VAL A 259 -5.14 0.17 -10.85
C VAL A 259 -4.62 -0.72 -11.98
N ALA A 260 -4.56 -0.25 -13.23
CA ALA A 260 -4.03 -1.04 -14.35
C ALA A 260 -2.54 -1.39 -14.14
N VAL A 261 -1.73 -0.44 -13.64
CA VAL A 261 -0.33 -0.69 -13.28
C VAL A 261 -0.22 -1.69 -12.12
N ASP A 262 -1.08 -1.57 -11.10
CA ASP A 262 -1.15 -2.51 -9.98
C ASP A 262 -1.42 -3.94 -10.46
N MET A 263 -2.42 -4.11 -11.34
CA MET A 263 -2.76 -5.39 -11.97
C MET A 263 -1.59 -5.97 -12.76
N ALA A 264 -0.90 -5.14 -13.55
CA ALA A 264 0.23 -5.56 -14.37
C ALA A 264 1.47 -5.92 -13.54
N LEU A 265 1.70 -5.25 -12.42
CA LEU A 265 2.79 -5.54 -11.48
C LEU A 265 2.54 -6.78 -10.62
N GLY A 266 1.29 -7.18 -10.41
CA GLY A 266 0.90 -8.15 -9.38
C GLY A 266 1.14 -7.60 -7.98
N GLY A 267 0.64 -6.40 -7.73
CA GLY A 267 0.86 -5.64 -6.50
C GLY A 267 0.19 -6.23 -5.25
N SER A 268 0.12 -5.44 -4.21
CA SER A 268 -0.44 -5.85 -2.92
C SER A 268 -1.96 -5.70 -2.88
N SER A 269 -2.68 -6.67 -2.31
CA SER A 269 -4.13 -6.56 -2.05
C SER A 269 -4.52 -5.34 -1.20
N ASN A 270 -3.58 -4.76 -0.46
CA ASN A 270 -3.81 -3.53 0.30
C ASN A 270 -4.12 -2.30 -0.58
N THR A 271 -3.84 -2.34 -1.87
CA THR A 271 -4.21 -1.27 -2.81
C THR A 271 -5.73 -1.12 -2.92
N ALA A 272 -6.47 -2.24 -2.84
CA ALA A 272 -7.93 -2.24 -2.78
C ALA A 272 -8.50 -1.56 -1.50
N LEU A 273 -7.64 -1.27 -0.51
CA LEU A 273 -7.98 -0.46 0.67
C LEU A 273 -7.46 0.98 0.51
N HIS A 274 -6.24 1.14 -0.02
CA HIS A 274 -5.57 2.45 -0.02
C HIS A 274 -5.99 3.34 -1.18
N LEU A 275 -6.17 2.80 -2.40
CA LEU A 275 -6.60 3.61 -3.54
C LEU A 275 -8.02 4.16 -3.36
N PRO A 276 -9.04 3.39 -2.89
CA PRO A 276 -10.34 3.95 -2.55
C PRO A 276 -10.27 5.05 -1.49
N ALA A 277 -9.42 4.89 -0.45
CA ALA A 277 -9.24 5.91 0.56
C ALA A 277 -8.65 7.22 0.01
N ILE A 278 -7.65 7.13 -0.88
CA ILE A 278 -7.05 8.30 -1.53
C ILE A 278 -8.05 8.94 -2.50
N ALA A 279 -8.77 8.13 -3.27
CA ALA A 279 -9.79 8.58 -4.21
C ALA A 279 -10.93 9.34 -3.49
N HIS A 280 -11.36 8.83 -2.33
CA HIS A 280 -12.34 9.52 -1.48
C HIS A 280 -11.88 10.94 -1.12
N GLU A 281 -10.65 11.11 -0.65
CA GLU A 281 -10.09 12.43 -0.32
C GLU A 281 -9.93 13.33 -1.56
N ALA A 282 -9.76 12.75 -2.73
CA ALA A 282 -9.72 13.47 -4.00
C ALA A 282 -11.12 13.77 -4.58
N GLY A 283 -12.19 13.33 -3.92
CA GLY A 283 -13.57 13.47 -4.42
C GLY A 283 -13.87 12.59 -5.64
N VAL A 284 -13.14 11.47 -5.79
CA VAL A 284 -13.26 10.53 -6.91
C VAL A 284 -13.92 9.24 -6.43
N ASP A 285 -14.96 8.80 -7.12
CA ASP A 285 -15.62 7.52 -6.88
C ASP A 285 -14.81 6.37 -7.51
N LEU A 286 -14.03 5.68 -6.68
CA LEU A 286 -13.28 4.47 -7.05
C LEU A 286 -13.77 3.30 -6.21
N THR A 287 -14.40 2.33 -6.86
CA THR A 287 -15.03 1.17 -6.22
C THR A 287 -14.22 -0.11 -6.42
N LEU A 288 -14.50 -1.14 -5.62
CA LEU A 288 -13.91 -2.47 -5.81
C LEU A 288 -14.32 -3.12 -7.14
N ASP A 289 -15.46 -2.73 -7.71
CA ASP A 289 -15.89 -3.22 -9.03
C ASP A 289 -15.01 -2.70 -10.15
N ASP A 290 -14.49 -1.47 -10.03
CA ASP A 290 -13.51 -0.92 -10.97
C ASP A 290 -12.24 -1.78 -11.04
N PHE A 291 -11.78 -2.31 -9.89
CA PHE A 291 -10.64 -3.23 -9.85
C PHE A 291 -10.88 -4.49 -10.68
N ASN A 292 -12.05 -5.11 -10.56
CA ASN A 292 -12.41 -6.29 -11.36
C ASN A 292 -12.49 -5.99 -12.85
N GLU A 293 -13.10 -4.86 -13.23
CA GLU A 293 -13.24 -4.49 -14.64
C GLU A 293 -11.88 -4.20 -15.30
N ILE A 294 -10.94 -3.62 -14.54
CA ILE A 294 -9.59 -3.38 -15.01
C ILE A 294 -8.77 -4.68 -15.03
N ALA A 295 -8.89 -5.53 -13.99
CA ALA A 295 -8.18 -6.80 -13.89
C ALA A 295 -8.53 -7.77 -15.04
N LYS A 296 -9.80 -7.80 -15.49
CA LYS A 296 -10.23 -8.61 -16.64
C LYS A 296 -9.53 -8.22 -17.95
N LYS A 297 -9.10 -6.96 -18.08
CA LYS A 297 -8.56 -6.37 -19.30
C LYS A 297 -7.04 -6.17 -19.24
N THR A 298 -6.44 -6.40 -18.09
CA THR A 298 -5.02 -6.12 -17.82
C THR A 298 -4.35 -7.38 -17.30
N PRO A 299 -3.53 -8.07 -18.10
CA PRO A 299 -2.80 -9.24 -17.64
C PRO A 299 -1.70 -8.84 -16.66
N GLN A 300 -1.32 -9.74 -15.76
CA GLN A 300 -0.15 -9.55 -14.92
C GLN A 300 1.12 -9.77 -15.76
N LEU A 301 1.94 -8.73 -15.88
CA LEU A 301 3.15 -8.71 -16.71
C LEU A 301 4.41 -9.01 -15.90
N CYS A 302 4.41 -8.71 -14.60
CA CYS A 302 5.58 -8.88 -13.75
C CYS A 302 5.37 -10.00 -12.72
N LYS A 303 6.43 -10.77 -12.44
CA LYS A 303 6.42 -11.85 -11.45
C LYS A 303 7.44 -11.56 -10.35
N LEU A 304 7.10 -10.55 -9.54
CA LEU A 304 7.98 -10.03 -8.49
C LEU A 304 7.77 -10.78 -7.17
N SER A 305 8.79 -10.85 -6.32
CA SER A 305 8.70 -11.43 -4.97
C SER A 305 7.55 -10.75 -4.19
N PRO A 306 6.67 -11.52 -3.49
CA PRO A 306 6.77 -12.94 -3.14
C PRO A 306 6.22 -13.91 -4.19
N SER A 307 5.56 -13.43 -5.26
CA SER A 307 4.94 -14.28 -6.29
C SER A 307 5.95 -14.81 -7.34
N GLY A 308 7.20 -14.36 -7.29
CA GLY A 308 8.26 -14.71 -8.21
C GLY A 308 9.65 -14.45 -7.66
N GLU A 309 10.65 -14.56 -8.52
CA GLU A 309 12.07 -14.48 -8.15
C GLU A 309 12.67 -13.07 -8.26
N TYR A 310 12.00 -12.17 -8.98
CA TYR A 310 12.48 -10.81 -9.20
C TYR A 310 12.12 -9.89 -8.05
N PHE A 311 12.94 -8.86 -7.82
CA PHE A 311 12.77 -7.84 -6.80
C PHE A 311 12.60 -6.45 -7.43
N ILE A 312 12.37 -5.42 -6.63
CA ILE A 312 12.18 -4.04 -7.15
C ILE A 312 13.40 -3.53 -7.91
N GLU A 313 14.60 -3.91 -7.49
CA GLU A 313 15.82 -3.54 -8.22
C GLU A 313 15.89 -4.15 -9.63
N ASP A 314 15.29 -5.32 -9.85
CA ASP A 314 15.20 -5.95 -11.17
C ASP A 314 14.18 -5.21 -12.03
N LEU A 315 13.02 -4.87 -11.47
CA LEU A 315 12.03 -4.03 -12.13
C LEU A 315 12.62 -2.67 -12.53
N TYR A 316 13.39 -2.03 -11.64
CA TYR A 316 14.09 -0.79 -11.98
C TYR A 316 15.00 -0.95 -13.21
N ARG A 317 15.82 -1.99 -13.23
CA ARG A 317 16.75 -2.25 -14.36
C ARG A 317 16.02 -2.62 -15.64
N ALA A 318 14.87 -3.25 -15.53
CA ALA A 318 14.03 -3.65 -16.68
C ALA A 318 13.29 -2.49 -17.34
N GLY A 319 13.17 -1.33 -16.67
CA GLY A 319 12.48 -0.15 -17.21
C GLY A 319 11.53 0.53 -16.24
N GLY A 320 11.37 -0.02 -15.03
CA GLY A 320 10.59 0.56 -13.95
C GLY A 320 9.08 0.62 -14.23
N VAL A 321 8.40 1.49 -13.51
CA VAL A 321 6.95 1.72 -13.67
C VAL A 321 6.62 2.22 -15.08
N THR A 322 7.42 3.13 -15.61
CA THR A 322 7.19 3.66 -16.98
C THR A 322 7.32 2.58 -18.05
N GLY A 323 8.20 1.57 -17.86
CA GLY A 323 8.28 0.40 -18.74
C GLY A 323 7.00 -0.43 -18.72
N VAL A 324 6.39 -0.62 -17.55
CA VAL A 324 5.07 -1.27 -17.43
C VAL A 324 3.98 -0.40 -18.09
N MET A 325 3.97 0.90 -17.84
CA MET A 325 3.05 1.85 -18.49
C MET A 325 3.18 1.85 -20.02
N LYS A 326 4.39 1.65 -20.55
CA LYS A 326 4.61 1.47 -21.99
C LYS A 326 3.86 0.27 -22.54
N ARG A 327 3.94 -0.90 -21.88
CA ARG A 327 3.16 -2.09 -22.28
C ARG A 327 1.66 -1.81 -22.28
N LEU A 328 1.17 -1.11 -21.24
CA LEU A 328 -0.24 -0.73 -21.15
C LEU A 328 -0.63 0.25 -22.28
N TYR A 329 0.19 1.26 -22.54
CA TYR A 329 -0.04 2.25 -23.58
C TYR A 329 -0.09 1.61 -24.98
N GLU A 330 0.88 0.77 -25.33
CA GLU A 330 0.96 0.08 -26.61
C GLU A 330 -0.24 -0.85 -26.88
N ASN A 331 -0.93 -1.28 -25.82
CA ASN A 331 -2.09 -2.16 -25.90
C ASN A 331 -3.42 -1.45 -25.59
N GLY A 332 -3.45 -0.11 -25.57
CA GLY A 332 -4.66 0.69 -25.38
C GLY A 332 -5.29 0.51 -23.99
N ARG A 333 -4.45 0.30 -22.97
CA ARG A 333 -4.86 0.09 -21.57
C ARG A 333 -4.38 1.19 -20.62
N LEU A 334 -3.93 2.31 -21.16
CA LEU A 334 -3.54 3.51 -20.42
C LEU A 334 -4.36 4.70 -20.90
N ASN A 335 -4.95 5.44 -19.98
CA ASN A 335 -5.56 6.74 -20.24
C ASN A 335 -4.41 7.75 -20.47
N ALA A 336 -4.03 7.97 -21.73
CA ALA A 336 -2.78 8.60 -22.11
C ALA A 336 -2.71 10.11 -21.82
N ASP A 337 -3.86 10.79 -21.78
CA ASP A 337 -3.93 12.26 -21.68
C ASP A 337 -3.83 12.78 -20.24
N GLU A 338 -3.76 11.88 -19.25
CA GLU A 338 -3.71 12.26 -17.84
C GLU A 338 -2.42 13.01 -17.50
N LYS A 339 -2.58 14.11 -16.77
CA LYS A 339 -1.48 14.99 -16.38
C LYS A 339 -0.60 14.38 -15.31
N THR A 340 0.66 14.80 -15.26
CA THR A 340 1.60 14.39 -14.22
C THR A 340 2.40 15.59 -13.70
N VAL A 341 3.00 15.43 -12.52
CA VAL A 341 3.93 16.42 -11.94
C VAL A 341 5.19 16.65 -12.80
N ALA A 342 5.46 15.78 -13.78
CA ALA A 342 6.52 16.00 -14.76
C ALA A 342 6.15 17.07 -15.81
N LEU A 343 4.93 17.64 -15.76
CA LEU A 343 4.34 18.55 -16.78
C LEU A 343 4.29 17.91 -18.18
N ARG A 344 4.11 16.60 -18.18
CA ARG A 344 3.91 15.76 -19.37
C ARG A 344 2.73 14.84 -19.09
N THR A 345 2.08 14.36 -20.13
CA THR A 345 1.02 13.36 -19.98
C THR A 345 1.59 11.98 -19.69
N GLN A 346 0.76 11.10 -19.12
CA GLN A 346 1.16 9.70 -18.86
C GLN A 346 1.50 8.97 -20.16
N GLY A 347 0.77 9.25 -21.26
CA GLY A 347 1.05 8.70 -22.58
C GLY A 347 2.41 9.13 -23.13
N GLU A 348 2.80 10.39 -22.97
CA GLU A 348 4.12 10.89 -23.37
C GLU A 348 5.25 10.22 -22.58
N LEU A 349 5.07 10.03 -21.27
CA LEU A 349 6.05 9.34 -20.43
C LEU A 349 6.16 7.86 -20.81
N ALA A 350 5.03 7.19 -21.04
CA ALA A 350 4.99 5.79 -21.44
C ALA A 350 5.62 5.57 -22.83
N LYS A 351 5.35 6.47 -23.81
CA LYS A 351 5.92 6.39 -25.16
C LYS A 351 7.45 6.47 -25.15
N ASP A 352 8.02 7.36 -24.34
CA ASP A 352 9.46 7.57 -24.25
C ASP A 352 10.17 6.55 -23.35
N ALA A 353 9.42 5.73 -22.63
CA ALA A 353 9.99 4.72 -21.75
C ALA A 353 10.70 3.60 -22.54
N TYR A 354 11.63 2.93 -21.90
CA TYR A 354 12.32 1.76 -22.44
C TYR A 354 11.99 0.52 -21.64
N ILE A 355 12.15 -0.64 -22.26
CA ILE A 355 12.09 -1.94 -21.60
C ILE A 355 13.37 -2.67 -21.98
N ASN A 356 14.18 -3.00 -20.97
CA ASN A 356 15.49 -3.64 -21.16
C ASN A 356 15.45 -5.14 -20.92
N ASP A 357 14.39 -5.65 -20.26
CA ASP A 357 14.30 -7.05 -19.86
C ASP A 357 12.84 -7.53 -19.96
N ASP A 358 12.60 -8.36 -20.97
CA ASP A 358 11.30 -8.98 -21.24
C ASP A 358 10.96 -10.14 -20.30
N ASP A 359 11.93 -10.65 -19.52
CA ASP A 359 11.65 -11.64 -18.51
C ASP A 359 11.08 -11.04 -17.24
N VAL A 360 11.45 -9.80 -16.92
CA VAL A 360 10.95 -9.05 -15.77
C VAL A 360 9.65 -8.32 -16.11
N ILE A 361 9.60 -7.58 -17.26
CA ILE A 361 8.40 -6.90 -17.77
C ILE A 361 7.96 -7.64 -19.04
N LYS A 362 7.17 -8.68 -18.86
CA LYS A 362 6.80 -9.60 -19.93
C LYS A 362 6.04 -8.92 -21.08
N PRO A 363 6.21 -9.42 -22.31
CA PRO A 363 5.40 -9.02 -23.44
C PRO A 363 3.91 -9.30 -23.20
N TRP A 364 3.06 -8.48 -23.80
CA TRP A 364 1.60 -8.57 -23.64
C TRP A 364 1.01 -9.90 -24.10
N ASP A 365 1.56 -10.48 -25.15
CA ASP A 365 1.16 -11.77 -25.72
C ASP A 365 1.70 -12.99 -24.95
N LYS A 366 2.63 -12.77 -24.01
CA LYS A 366 3.23 -13.80 -23.14
C LYS A 366 3.27 -13.36 -21.67
N PRO A 367 2.13 -12.97 -21.07
CA PRO A 367 2.10 -12.45 -19.72
C PRO A 367 2.46 -13.55 -18.68
N ALA A 368 2.76 -13.13 -17.47
CA ALA A 368 2.93 -14.03 -16.34
C ALA A 368 1.61 -14.75 -15.98
N TYR A 369 0.50 -13.97 -15.99
CA TYR A 369 -0.87 -14.47 -15.85
C TYR A 369 -1.79 -13.68 -16.79
N THR A 370 -2.84 -14.34 -17.29
CA THR A 370 -3.77 -13.77 -18.28
C THR A 370 -4.73 -12.75 -17.70
N THR A 371 -4.88 -12.72 -16.37
CA THR A 371 -5.69 -11.77 -15.61
C THR A 371 -4.79 -10.92 -14.70
N GLY A 372 -5.32 -9.82 -14.19
CA GLY A 372 -4.65 -8.97 -13.22
C GLY A 372 -4.32 -9.69 -11.92
N GLY A 373 -3.32 -9.20 -11.19
CA GLY A 373 -2.82 -9.87 -9.98
C GLY A 373 -3.78 -9.89 -8.79
N ILE A 374 -4.86 -9.09 -8.80
CA ILE A 374 -5.84 -8.97 -7.71
C ILE A 374 -7.24 -9.28 -8.23
N ALA A 375 -8.01 -10.04 -7.42
CA ALA A 375 -9.41 -10.33 -7.66
C ALA A 375 -10.27 -9.86 -6.49
N VAL A 376 -11.43 -9.27 -6.79
CA VAL A 376 -12.46 -8.95 -5.81
C VAL A 376 -13.58 -9.99 -5.97
N LEU A 377 -13.90 -10.69 -4.88
CA LEU A 377 -14.98 -11.68 -4.85
C LEU A 377 -16.19 -11.09 -4.13
N LYS A 378 -17.40 -11.44 -4.59
CA LYS A 378 -18.67 -11.07 -3.98
C LYS A 378 -19.58 -12.29 -3.81
N GLY A 379 -20.50 -12.22 -2.87
CA GLY A 379 -21.49 -13.24 -2.60
C GLY A 379 -22.14 -13.03 -1.24
N ASN A 380 -22.93 -13.98 -0.79
CA ASN A 380 -23.64 -13.85 0.48
C ASN A 380 -22.69 -13.82 1.70
N LEU A 381 -21.43 -14.27 1.56
CA LEU A 381 -20.41 -14.18 2.60
C LEU A 381 -19.70 -12.82 2.62
N ALA A 382 -19.64 -12.12 1.47
CA ALA A 382 -18.99 -10.83 1.32
C ALA A 382 -19.82 -9.94 0.37
N GLU A 383 -20.91 -9.39 0.88
CA GLU A 383 -21.89 -8.62 0.11
C GLU A 383 -21.26 -7.38 -0.55
N ASP A 384 -20.39 -6.67 0.19
CA ASP A 384 -19.64 -5.50 -0.31
C ASP A 384 -18.31 -5.87 -0.96
N GLY A 385 -17.93 -7.15 -0.90
CA GLY A 385 -16.73 -7.70 -1.51
C GLY A 385 -15.63 -8.11 -0.51
N CYS A 386 -14.70 -8.88 -1.03
CA CYS A 386 -13.45 -9.27 -0.39
C CYS A 386 -12.35 -9.38 -1.44
N VAL A 387 -11.08 -9.47 -1.03
CA VAL A 387 -9.94 -9.33 -1.92
C VAL A 387 -9.01 -10.52 -1.80
N VAL A 388 -8.53 -11.04 -2.94
CA VAL A 388 -7.52 -12.09 -3.01
C VAL A 388 -6.44 -11.72 -4.01
N LYS A 389 -5.18 -12.07 -3.70
CA LYS A 389 -4.06 -11.97 -4.63
C LYS A 389 -4.08 -13.19 -5.55
N GLU A 390 -4.84 -13.10 -6.66
CA GLU A 390 -5.09 -14.21 -7.60
C GLU A 390 -3.78 -14.81 -8.13
N GLY A 391 -2.79 -13.96 -8.47
CA GLY A 391 -1.48 -14.39 -8.95
C GLY A 391 -0.62 -15.15 -7.93
N ALA A 392 -1.06 -15.27 -6.68
CA ALA A 392 -0.37 -16.03 -5.63
C ALA A 392 -1.14 -17.32 -5.24
N VAL A 393 -2.27 -17.62 -5.89
CA VAL A 393 -3.10 -18.80 -5.63
C VAL A 393 -2.71 -19.92 -6.58
N ASP A 394 -2.48 -21.12 -6.05
CA ASP A 394 -2.28 -22.31 -6.86
C ASP A 394 -3.53 -22.64 -7.69
N LYS A 395 -3.36 -23.15 -8.90
CA LYS A 395 -4.46 -23.43 -9.83
C LYS A 395 -5.54 -24.34 -9.24
N GLU A 396 -5.13 -25.28 -8.40
CA GLU A 396 -6.00 -26.25 -7.73
C GLU A 396 -6.92 -25.58 -6.69
N MET A 397 -6.48 -24.43 -6.12
CA MET A 397 -7.19 -23.66 -5.11
C MET A 397 -7.99 -22.47 -5.67
N LEU A 398 -7.98 -22.26 -6.99
CA LEU A 398 -8.80 -21.20 -7.61
C LEU A 398 -10.30 -21.44 -7.42
N VAL A 399 -10.71 -22.71 -7.33
CA VAL A 399 -12.06 -23.13 -6.98
C VAL A 399 -11.95 -24.10 -5.81
N HIS A 400 -12.53 -23.74 -4.66
CA HIS A 400 -12.45 -24.56 -3.46
C HIS A 400 -13.79 -24.58 -2.73
N THR A 401 -14.16 -25.74 -2.19
CA THR A 401 -15.35 -25.90 -1.35
C THR A 401 -14.98 -26.74 -0.14
N GLY A 402 -15.26 -26.23 1.05
CA GLY A 402 -14.91 -26.94 2.26
C GLY A 402 -15.65 -26.49 3.51
N PRO A 403 -15.57 -27.28 4.60
CA PRO A 403 -16.16 -26.91 5.87
C PRO A 403 -15.39 -25.77 6.56
N ALA A 404 -16.13 -24.84 7.14
CA ALA A 404 -15.57 -23.75 7.91
C ALA A 404 -14.94 -24.24 9.21
N LYS A 405 -13.78 -23.65 9.58
CA LYS A 405 -13.16 -23.67 10.91
C LYS A 405 -13.05 -22.24 11.39
N VAL A 406 -13.85 -21.86 12.37
CA VAL A 406 -14.09 -20.48 12.75
C VAL A 406 -13.31 -20.08 14.00
N PHE A 407 -12.59 -18.96 13.89
CA PHE A 407 -11.80 -18.37 14.98
C PHE A 407 -12.10 -16.87 15.10
N ASN A 408 -12.08 -16.37 16.34
CA ASN A 408 -12.36 -14.97 16.64
C ASN A 408 -11.09 -14.10 16.79
N SER A 409 -9.92 -14.68 16.53
CA SER A 409 -8.63 -13.97 16.56
C SER A 409 -7.56 -14.73 15.80
N GLU A 410 -6.50 -14.03 15.41
CA GLU A 410 -5.27 -14.61 14.85
C GLU A 410 -4.63 -15.61 15.85
N GLU A 411 -4.61 -15.25 17.14
CA GLU A 411 -3.98 -16.04 18.21
C GLU A 411 -4.67 -17.41 18.38
N ASP A 412 -6.01 -17.43 18.38
CA ASP A 412 -6.78 -18.67 18.47
C ASP A 412 -6.56 -19.57 17.25
N THR A 413 -6.45 -18.95 16.07
CA THR A 413 -6.17 -19.66 14.82
C THR A 413 -4.80 -20.34 14.87
N ILE A 414 -3.75 -19.61 15.26
CA ILE A 414 -2.39 -20.15 15.36
C ILE A 414 -2.34 -21.29 16.39
N LYS A 415 -3.04 -21.13 17.51
CA LYS A 415 -3.15 -22.18 18.52
C LYS A 415 -3.78 -23.44 17.96
N ALA A 416 -4.89 -23.33 17.23
CA ALA A 416 -5.58 -24.47 16.61
C ALA A 416 -4.70 -25.15 15.53
N MET A 417 -3.93 -24.38 14.77
CA MET A 417 -2.96 -24.92 13.80
C MET A 417 -1.87 -25.75 14.49
N ARG A 418 -1.28 -25.24 15.57
CA ARG A 418 -0.29 -25.97 16.37
C ARG A 418 -0.84 -27.25 16.99
N GLU A 419 -2.11 -27.23 17.37
CA GLU A 419 -2.84 -28.40 17.89
C GLU A 419 -3.31 -29.35 16.79
N LYS A 420 -2.96 -29.09 15.50
CA LYS A 420 -3.32 -29.89 14.30
C LYS A 420 -4.84 -30.08 14.13
N LYS A 421 -5.63 -29.08 14.52
CA LYS A 421 -7.11 -29.09 14.37
C LYS A 421 -7.56 -28.71 12.97
N ILE A 422 -6.68 -28.18 12.13
CA ILE A 422 -6.92 -27.81 10.75
C ILE A 422 -6.37 -28.92 9.87
N VAL A 423 -7.18 -29.39 8.94
CA VAL A 423 -6.88 -30.50 8.03
C VAL A 423 -7.12 -30.10 6.57
N ALA A 424 -6.61 -30.92 5.64
CA ALA A 424 -6.85 -30.72 4.21
C ALA A 424 -8.35 -30.63 3.89
N GLY A 425 -8.74 -29.67 3.07
CA GLY A 425 -10.12 -29.37 2.67
C GLY A 425 -10.81 -28.33 3.53
N ASP A 426 -10.29 -27.96 4.68
CA ASP A 426 -10.89 -26.94 5.55
C ASP A 426 -10.83 -25.52 4.94
N VAL A 427 -11.81 -24.69 5.31
CA VAL A 427 -11.81 -23.24 5.08
C VAL A 427 -11.70 -22.56 6.45
N VAL A 428 -10.53 -21.98 6.73
CA VAL A 428 -10.26 -21.28 8.00
C VAL A 428 -10.86 -19.87 7.93
N VAL A 429 -11.75 -19.55 8.86
CA VAL A 429 -12.41 -18.24 8.97
C VAL A 429 -11.91 -17.51 10.21
N ILE A 430 -11.22 -16.38 10.00
CA ILE A 430 -10.69 -15.53 11.08
C ILE A 430 -11.49 -14.23 11.07
N ARG A 431 -12.28 -13.98 12.10
CA ARG A 431 -13.17 -12.83 12.17
C ARG A 431 -12.88 -11.92 13.37
N TYR A 432 -13.50 -10.73 13.36
CA TYR A 432 -13.25 -9.65 14.33
C TYR A 432 -11.83 -9.09 14.24
N GLU A 433 -11.23 -9.16 13.06
CA GLU A 433 -9.95 -8.52 12.73
C GLU A 433 -10.14 -7.38 11.69
N GLY A 434 -11.39 -7.04 11.37
CA GLY A 434 -11.76 -5.93 10.48
C GLY A 434 -11.54 -4.54 11.08
N PRO A 435 -11.85 -3.47 10.31
CA PRO A 435 -11.60 -2.08 10.73
C PRO A 435 -12.17 -1.72 12.09
N LYS A 436 -13.38 -2.13 12.42
CA LYS A 436 -14.05 -1.87 13.71
C LYS A 436 -13.78 -2.96 14.73
N GLY A 437 -13.92 -4.21 14.35
CA GLY A 437 -13.84 -5.37 15.24
C GLY A 437 -12.43 -5.63 15.76
N GLY A 438 -11.45 -5.59 14.88
CA GLY A 438 -10.02 -5.61 15.19
C GLY A 438 -9.38 -4.26 14.88
N PRO A 439 -9.65 -3.18 15.64
CA PRO A 439 -9.29 -1.84 15.24
C PRO A 439 -7.84 -1.74 14.77
N GLY A 440 -7.68 -1.16 13.57
CA GLY A 440 -6.43 -1.16 12.84
C GLY A 440 -6.30 -2.27 11.80
N MET A 441 -7.30 -3.20 11.71
CA MET A 441 -7.39 -4.20 10.65
C MET A 441 -6.00 -4.83 10.37
N ARG A 442 -5.44 -5.52 11.38
CA ARG A 442 -4.05 -5.98 11.33
C ARG A 442 -3.76 -6.88 10.12
N GLU A 443 -2.56 -6.77 9.60
CA GLU A 443 -2.05 -7.71 8.61
C GLU A 443 -1.56 -8.97 9.28
N MET A 444 -2.11 -10.11 8.88
CA MET A 444 -1.74 -11.41 9.39
C MET A 444 -0.80 -12.12 8.42
N LEU A 445 0.33 -12.60 8.93
CA LEU A 445 1.29 -13.40 8.18
C LEU A 445 1.46 -14.78 8.84
N ALA A 446 1.39 -14.86 10.17
CA ALA A 446 1.61 -16.09 10.88
C ALA A 446 0.64 -17.23 10.50
N PRO A 447 -0.68 -17.01 10.32
CA PRO A 447 -1.58 -18.08 9.88
C PRO A 447 -1.20 -18.66 8.53
N THR A 448 -0.90 -17.79 7.55
CA THR A 448 -0.55 -18.21 6.18
C THR A 448 0.79 -18.91 6.13
N ALA A 449 1.80 -18.41 6.87
CA ALA A 449 3.10 -19.04 6.98
C ALA A 449 3.01 -20.42 7.70
N THR A 450 2.15 -20.55 8.70
CA THR A 450 1.94 -21.82 9.42
C THR A 450 1.28 -22.85 8.52
N ILE A 451 0.24 -22.48 7.73
CA ILE A 451 -0.41 -23.37 6.76
C ILE A 451 0.62 -23.85 5.73
N ALA A 452 1.47 -22.97 5.18
CA ALA A 452 2.52 -23.35 4.26
C ALA A 452 3.57 -24.28 4.93
N GLY A 453 3.95 -23.99 6.18
CA GLY A 453 4.86 -24.85 6.97
C GLY A 453 4.29 -26.24 7.26
N MET A 454 2.96 -26.38 7.33
CA MET A 454 2.27 -27.67 7.47
C MET A 454 2.11 -28.41 6.12
N GLY A 455 2.48 -27.79 4.99
CA GLY A 455 2.29 -28.34 3.64
C GLY A 455 0.83 -28.36 3.19
N LEU A 456 -0.03 -27.50 3.76
CA LEU A 456 -1.48 -27.44 3.51
C LEU A 456 -1.88 -26.26 2.61
N GLU A 457 -0.94 -25.52 2.05
CA GLU A 457 -1.21 -24.33 1.23
C GLU A 457 -2.00 -24.60 -0.05
N LYS A 458 -2.06 -25.89 -0.48
CA LYS A 458 -2.82 -26.35 -1.64
C LYS A 458 -4.15 -27.03 -1.29
N ASP A 459 -4.47 -27.10 -0.01
CA ASP A 459 -5.62 -27.84 0.48
C ASP A 459 -6.53 -27.04 1.41
N VAL A 460 -6.03 -25.90 1.95
CA VAL A 460 -6.72 -25.08 2.93
C VAL A 460 -6.83 -23.65 2.43
N ALA A 461 -8.03 -23.09 2.46
CA ALA A 461 -8.27 -21.68 2.21
C ALA A 461 -8.38 -20.90 3.54
N LEU A 462 -7.97 -19.63 3.53
CA LEU A 462 -8.11 -18.72 4.67
C LEU A 462 -8.99 -17.52 4.26
N ILE A 463 -9.93 -17.17 5.13
CA ILE A 463 -10.85 -16.04 4.93
C ILE A 463 -10.81 -15.16 6.19
N THR A 464 -10.81 -13.83 6.01
CA THR A 464 -10.82 -12.89 7.13
C THR A 464 -11.49 -11.55 6.77
N ASP A 465 -12.12 -10.92 7.75
CA ASP A 465 -12.51 -9.51 7.67
C ASP A 465 -11.33 -8.55 7.96
N GLY A 466 -10.20 -9.08 8.44
CA GLY A 466 -8.91 -8.41 8.52
C GLY A 466 -8.14 -8.41 7.20
N ARG A 467 -6.80 -8.41 7.29
CA ARG A 467 -5.90 -8.43 6.12
C ARG A 467 -4.90 -9.58 6.24
N PHE A 468 -4.50 -10.11 5.09
CA PHE A 468 -3.29 -10.91 5.00
C PHE A 468 -2.14 -10.06 4.47
N SER A 469 -0.93 -10.37 4.93
CA SER A 469 0.29 -9.68 4.50
C SER A 469 0.47 -9.78 2.96
N GLY A 470 1.02 -8.75 2.35
CA GLY A 470 1.42 -8.78 0.94
C GLY A 470 2.44 -9.88 0.61
N ALA A 471 3.08 -10.46 1.62
CA ALA A 471 3.99 -11.62 1.51
C ALA A 471 3.27 -12.98 1.45
N THR A 472 1.95 -13.02 1.60
CA THR A 472 1.15 -14.25 1.67
C THR A 472 1.07 -14.95 0.31
N ARG A 473 1.08 -16.30 0.36
CA ARG A 473 0.79 -17.20 -0.77
C ARG A 473 -0.43 -18.07 -0.44
N GLY A 474 -1.04 -18.68 -1.46
CA GLY A 474 -2.21 -19.53 -1.32
C GLY A 474 -3.54 -18.79 -1.35
N ALA A 475 -4.64 -19.52 -1.19
CA ALA A 475 -6.01 -19.00 -1.20
C ALA A 475 -6.32 -18.22 0.07
N SER A 476 -5.77 -17.00 0.20
CA SER A 476 -5.92 -16.13 1.36
C SER A 476 -6.75 -14.91 0.98
N ILE A 477 -8.01 -14.90 1.44
CA ILE A 477 -9.06 -13.95 1.07
C ILE A 477 -9.28 -13.01 2.25
N GLY A 478 -8.93 -11.75 2.09
CA GLY A 478 -9.06 -10.72 3.12
C GLY A 478 -10.10 -9.66 2.80
N HIS A 479 -10.25 -8.68 3.71
CA HIS A 479 -11.14 -7.53 3.56
C HIS A 479 -12.61 -7.91 3.41
N VAL A 480 -13.06 -9.06 3.96
CA VAL A 480 -14.45 -9.45 3.89
C VAL A 480 -15.34 -8.34 4.43
N SER A 481 -16.23 -7.86 3.59
CA SER A 481 -17.11 -6.73 3.88
C SER A 481 -18.57 -7.08 3.54
N PRO A 482 -19.50 -6.73 4.43
CA PRO A 482 -19.32 -6.13 5.76
C PRO A 482 -18.57 -7.03 6.74
N GLU A 483 -17.75 -6.43 7.63
CA GLU A 483 -17.01 -7.16 8.66
C GLU A 483 -17.90 -7.78 9.74
N ALA A 484 -17.38 -8.73 10.52
CA ALA A 484 -18.13 -9.39 11.58
C ALA A 484 -18.69 -8.42 12.64
N ALA A 485 -17.90 -7.43 13.06
CA ALA A 485 -18.33 -6.44 14.06
C ALA A 485 -19.41 -5.48 13.54
N ALA A 486 -19.59 -5.37 12.21
CA ALA A 486 -20.66 -4.62 11.58
C ALA A 486 -21.90 -5.49 11.27
N GLY A 487 -21.92 -6.76 11.70
CA GLY A 487 -23.03 -7.68 11.45
C GLY A 487 -22.99 -8.33 10.06
N GLY A 488 -21.86 -8.31 9.37
CA GLY A 488 -21.66 -9.02 8.12
C GLY A 488 -21.89 -10.53 8.26
N THR A 489 -22.18 -11.22 7.15
CA THR A 489 -22.46 -12.66 7.15
C THR A 489 -21.32 -13.51 7.73
N ILE A 490 -20.07 -13.04 7.64
CA ILE A 490 -18.92 -13.71 8.27
C ILE A 490 -19.10 -13.89 9.79
N ALA A 491 -19.87 -13.01 10.46
CA ALA A 491 -20.12 -13.09 11.91
C ALA A 491 -20.95 -14.32 12.30
N ILE A 492 -21.81 -14.78 11.40
CA ILE A 492 -22.78 -15.86 11.69
C ILE A 492 -22.32 -17.23 11.22
N VAL A 493 -21.16 -17.33 10.56
CA VAL A 493 -20.56 -18.59 10.13
C VAL A 493 -20.23 -19.44 11.36
N GLN A 494 -20.53 -20.74 11.31
CA GLN A 494 -20.25 -21.72 12.37
C GLN A 494 -19.33 -22.83 11.85
N ASP A 495 -18.65 -23.52 12.76
CA ASP A 495 -17.85 -24.68 12.40
C ASP A 495 -18.68 -25.72 11.64
N GLY A 496 -18.16 -26.17 10.51
CA GLY A 496 -18.80 -27.13 9.62
C GLY A 496 -19.73 -26.53 8.56
N ASP A 497 -20.06 -25.24 8.60
CA ASP A 497 -20.76 -24.59 7.48
C ASP A 497 -19.93 -24.70 6.22
N ILE A 498 -20.56 -25.04 5.09
CA ILE A 498 -19.83 -25.19 3.83
C ILE A 498 -19.65 -23.85 3.15
N ILE A 499 -18.40 -23.52 2.83
CA ILE A 499 -18.03 -22.30 2.10
C ILE A 499 -17.59 -22.68 0.70
N GLU A 500 -18.09 -21.95 -0.30
CA GLU A 500 -17.73 -22.06 -1.72
C GLU A 500 -16.95 -20.84 -2.16
N ILE A 501 -15.75 -21.06 -2.69
CA ILE A 501 -14.84 -20.06 -3.24
C ILE A 501 -14.68 -20.35 -4.73
N ASP A 502 -14.95 -19.37 -5.59
CA ASP A 502 -14.78 -19.45 -7.04
C ASP A 502 -14.10 -18.15 -7.51
N ILE A 503 -12.78 -18.14 -7.46
CA ILE A 503 -11.98 -16.96 -7.81
C ILE A 503 -12.14 -16.58 -9.28
N PRO A 504 -12.11 -17.51 -10.26
CA PRO A 504 -12.35 -17.20 -11.67
C PRO A 504 -13.68 -16.49 -11.93
N ASN A 505 -14.75 -16.92 -11.25
CA ASN A 505 -16.09 -16.33 -11.39
C ASN A 505 -16.37 -15.21 -10.39
N ARG A 506 -15.36 -14.79 -9.59
CA ARG A 506 -15.46 -13.69 -8.61
C ARG A 506 -16.56 -13.92 -7.56
N LYS A 507 -16.70 -15.16 -7.07
CA LYS A 507 -17.76 -15.55 -6.13
C LYS A 507 -17.21 -16.12 -4.83
N ILE A 508 -17.90 -15.81 -3.72
CA ILE A 508 -17.68 -16.40 -2.41
C ILE A 508 -19.01 -16.50 -1.65
N ASN A 509 -19.35 -17.71 -1.22
CA ASN A 509 -20.63 -17.95 -0.57
C ASN A 509 -20.49 -18.91 0.61
N VAL A 510 -21.35 -18.75 1.60
CA VAL A 510 -21.67 -19.81 2.57
C VAL A 510 -22.96 -20.51 2.12
N LYS A 511 -22.98 -21.85 2.17
CA LYS A 511 -24.13 -22.70 1.80
C LYS A 511 -25.20 -22.70 2.88
N LEU A 512 -25.83 -21.54 3.09
CA LEU A 512 -26.97 -21.36 3.97
C LEU A 512 -28.10 -20.72 3.18
N SER A 513 -29.36 -21.05 3.53
CA SER A 513 -30.48 -20.33 2.95
C SER A 513 -30.56 -18.89 3.47
N ASP A 514 -31.25 -18.02 2.72
CA ASP A 514 -31.42 -16.61 3.13
C ASP A 514 -32.20 -16.53 4.47
N GLU A 515 -33.15 -17.44 4.72
CA GLU A 515 -33.88 -17.51 5.98
C GLU A 515 -32.95 -17.87 7.15
N GLU A 516 -32.04 -18.83 6.95
CA GLU A 516 -31.07 -19.22 7.99
C GLU A 516 -30.06 -18.11 8.25
N ILE A 517 -29.58 -17.42 7.21
CA ILE A 517 -28.70 -16.23 7.35
C ILE A 517 -29.43 -15.15 8.16
N ALA A 518 -30.68 -14.84 7.81
CA ALA A 518 -31.50 -13.85 8.51
C ALA A 518 -31.73 -14.24 9.98
N ARG A 519 -32.06 -15.51 10.22
CA ARG A 519 -32.26 -16.03 11.58
C ARG A 519 -31.01 -15.88 12.44
N ARG A 520 -29.86 -16.33 11.92
CA ARG A 520 -28.58 -16.23 12.66
C ARG A 520 -28.14 -14.76 12.84
N LYS A 521 -28.35 -13.89 11.86
CA LYS A 521 -28.09 -12.44 11.99
C LYS A 521 -28.95 -11.80 13.08
N ALA A 522 -30.22 -12.21 13.23
CA ALA A 522 -31.10 -11.70 14.28
C ALA A 522 -30.67 -12.11 15.70
N GLU A 523 -29.92 -13.18 15.85
CA GLU A 523 -29.37 -13.66 17.13
C GLU A 523 -28.02 -13.03 17.51
N LEU A 524 -27.39 -12.26 16.58
CA LEU A 524 -26.11 -11.62 16.84
C LEU A 524 -26.22 -10.59 17.96
N LYS A 525 -25.27 -10.66 18.89
CA LYS A 525 -25.10 -9.62 19.91
C LYS A 525 -24.15 -8.55 19.36
N PRO A 526 -24.38 -7.27 19.70
CA PRO A 526 -23.44 -6.21 19.39
C PRO A 526 -22.03 -6.57 19.88
N TYR A 527 -21.03 -6.40 19.01
CA TYR A 527 -19.64 -6.65 19.35
C TYR A 527 -18.94 -5.31 19.62
N GLU A 528 -18.30 -5.21 20.77
CA GLU A 528 -17.44 -4.08 21.11
C GLU A 528 -16.00 -4.56 21.30
N PRO A 529 -15.03 -4.02 20.56
CA PRO A 529 -13.65 -4.40 20.71
C PRO A 529 -13.10 -3.96 22.08
N ASN A 530 -12.40 -4.85 22.77
CA ASN A 530 -11.76 -4.52 24.05
C ASN A 530 -10.45 -3.76 23.83
N VAL A 531 -10.57 -2.48 23.44
CA VAL A 531 -9.43 -1.60 23.15
C VAL A 531 -9.58 -0.26 23.87
N LYS A 532 -8.45 0.44 24.05
CA LYS A 532 -8.37 1.75 24.72
C LYS A 532 -7.67 2.79 23.84
N GLY A 533 -7.72 4.02 24.26
CA GLY A 533 -6.96 5.12 23.66
C GLY A 533 -7.31 5.35 22.19
N TYR A 534 -6.29 5.40 21.34
CA TYR A 534 -6.45 5.72 19.93
C TYR A 534 -7.24 4.66 19.16
N LEU A 535 -7.03 3.38 19.44
CA LEU A 535 -7.76 2.29 18.78
C LEU A 535 -9.27 2.37 19.06
N LYS A 536 -9.68 2.77 20.27
CA LYS A 536 -11.11 2.96 20.60
C LYS A 536 -11.72 4.12 19.79
N ARG A 537 -10.98 5.24 19.63
CA ARG A 537 -11.43 6.36 18.79
C ARG A 537 -11.53 5.95 17.33
N TYR A 538 -10.53 5.24 16.82
CA TYR A 538 -10.53 4.73 15.45
C TYR A 538 -11.74 3.84 15.16
N ALA A 539 -12.01 2.85 16.02
CA ALA A 539 -13.15 1.93 15.87
C ALA A 539 -14.52 2.65 15.80
N ALA A 540 -14.64 3.78 16.51
CA ALA A 540 -15.89 4.57 16.56
C ALA A 540 -16.19 5.32 15.25
N HIS A 541 -15.16 5.64 14.47
CA HIS A 541 -15.29 6.52 13.29
C HIS A 541 -14.90 5.85 11.96
N VAL A 542 -14.35 4.64 11.98
CA VAL A 542 -13.88 3.98 10.77
C VAL A 542 -15.01 3.38 9.96
N SER A 543 -14.93 3.54 8.63
CA SER A 543 -15.82 2.91 7.66
C SER A 543 -15.44 1.46 7.37
N SER A 544 -16.20 0.81 6.46
CA SER A 544 -15.91 -0.53 5.94
C SER A 544 -14.58 -0.57 5.17
N ALA A 545 -13.97 -1.76 5.13
CA ALA A 545 -12.80 -2.02 4.28
C ALA A 545 -13.12 -1.82 2.79
N ALA A 546 -14.35 -2.14 2.35
CA ALA A 546 -14.79 -1.93 0.96
C ALA A 546 -14.76 -0.46 0.53
N SER A 547 -14.89 0.49 1.47
CA SER A 547 -14.78 1.93 1.24
C SER A 547 -13.41 2.50 1.66
N GLY A 548 -12.41 1.65 1.87
CA GLY A 548 -11.05 2.07 2.17
C GLY A 548 -10.72 2.22 3.66
N ALA A 549 -11.61 1.84 4.59
CA ALA A 549 -11.44 2.00 6.03
C ALA A 549 -10.99 3.44 6.40
N ILE A 550 -11.77 4.41 5.96
CA ILE A 550 -11.58 5.85 6.21
C ILE A 550 -12.38 6.31 7.42
N TYR A 551 -12.11 7.52 7.92
CA TYR A 551 -13.02 8.14 8.88
C TYR A 551 -14.29 8.61 8.18
N ILE A 552 -15.44 8.32 8.80
CA ILE A 552 -16.75 8.85 8.43
C ILE A 552 -17.07 9.99 9.40
N GLU A 553 -17.56 11.09 8.84
CA GLU A 553 -18.04 12.26 9.60
C GLU A 553 -19.31 11.96 10.41
#